data_b618da2479b0efe372dbc784ca4eb6e4
#
_entry.id   b618da2479b0efe372dbc784ca4eb6e4
#
_cell.length_a   1.000
_cell.length_b   1.000
_cell.length_c   1.000
_cell.angle_alpha   90.00
_cell.angle_beta   90.00
_cell.angle_gamma   90.00
#
_symmetry.space_group_name_H-M   'P 1'
#
loop_
_entity.id
_entity.type
_entity.pdbx_description
1 polymer ?
#
loop_
_entity_poly.entity_id
_entity_poly.type
_entity_poly.pdbx_seq_one_letter_code
_entity_poly.pdbx_strand_id
1 'polypeptide(L)'
;AWDGWEEKMATAFAAGTAQDVNQINWNWITQYDSDGTTFLNLNDYASVIDLSQVDEKYLSMCEASDGSLAGLPISMTGRIFYWDKTTFDEVGCEIPTTLAALKDCGEKFKAYGDDYYPLALGEYDRMILMVYYLESVYGTDWVTGDTLNYTKDQIVEGLEFIQSLEDAHVIPSIATIAGDGAASLDQNQNWIDGHYAGIFEWDSSASKFGAALEEGRELVVGDYLTDLGDNKGGYAKVSMCWAINAQTAHPKEAAMLVNYLANNEEAAQILASE
;
A
#
# COMPACT_ATOMS: atom_id res chain seq x y z
N ALA A 1 0.84 -15.94 -2.88
CA ALA A 1 1.35 -15.22 -1.71
C ALA A 1 2.59 -14.43 -2.11
N TRP A 2 2.70 -13.19 -1.67
CA TRP A 2 3.84 -12.31 -1.97
C TRP A 2 4.98 -12.47 -0.96
N ASP A 3 4.75 -13.19 0.14
CA ASP A 3 5.76 -13.45 1.17
C ASP A 3 6.96 -14.18 0.58
N GLY A 4 8.17 -13.64 0.83
CA GLY A 4 9.42 -14.14 0.28
C GLY A 4 9.64 -13.89 -1.22
N TRP A 5 8.73 -13.16 -1.90
CA TRP A 5 8.88 -12.85 -3.32
C TRP A 5 10.05 -11.91 -3.58
N GLU A 6 10.23 -10.90 -2.74
CA GLU A 6 11.33 -9.94 -2.83
C GLU A 6 12.69 -10.63 -2.74
N GLU A 7 12.91 -11.45 -1.72
CA GLU A 7 14.17 -12.18 -1.52
C GLU A 7 14.43 -13.17 -2.65
N LYS A 8 13.36 -13.81 -3.16
CA LYS A 8 13.46 -14.71 -4.30
C LYS A 8 13.91 -13.96 -5.56
N MET A 9 13.33 -12.79 -5.82
CA MET A 9 13.69 -11.97 -6.97
C MET A 9 15.10 -11.41 -6.84
N ALA A 10 15.49 -10.88 -5.66
CA ALA A 10 16.86 -10.41 -5.40
C ALA A 10 17.88 -11.52 -5.67
N THR A 11 17.61 -12.73 -5.18
CA THR A 11 18.47 -13.89 -5.40
C THR A 11 18.58 -14.26 -6.88
N ALA A 12 17.46 -14.24 -7.61
CA ALA A 12 17.42 -14.61 -9.02
C ALA A 12 18.19 -13.61 -9.89
N PHE A 13 18.05 -12.30 -9.63
CA PHE A 13 18.82 -11.25 -10.33
C PHE A 13 20.33 -11.38 -10.03
N ALA A 14 20.70 -11.51 -8.76
CA ALA A 14 22.10 -11.67 -8.38
C ALA A 14 22.75 -12.93 -8.97
N ALA A 15 21.98 -14.01 -9.15
CA ALA A 15 22.47 -15.27 -9.74
C ALA A 15 22.41 -15.30 -11.28
N GLY A 16 21.83 -14.27 -11.95
CA GLY A 16 21.61 -14.26 -13.40
C GLY A 16 20.60 -15.33 -13.86
N THR A 17 19.66 -15.72 -13.00
CA THR A 17 18.62 -16.73 -13.27
C THR A 17 17.20 -16.16 -13.28
N ALA A 18 17.07 -14.84 -13.22
CA ALA A 18 15.78 -14.17 -13.33
C ALA A 18 15.12 -14.43 -14.70
N GLN A 19 13.79 -14.42 -14.73
CA GLN A 19 13.03 -14.58 -15.96
C GLN A 19 13.25 -13.39 -16.90
N ASP A 20 12.90 -13.55 -18.19
CA ASP A 20 12.97 -12.47 -19.18
C ASP A 20 12.04 -11.31 -18.80
N VAL A 21 10.80 -11.61 -18.35
CA VAL A 21 9.82 -10.64 -17.87
C VAL A 21 9.49 -10.94 -16.41
N ASN A 22 9.55 -9.90 -15.59
CA ASN A 22 9.34 -10.01 -14.15
C ASN A 22 8.30 -9.00 -13.67
N GLN A 23 7.44 -9.44 -12.77
CA GLN A 23 6.56 -8.54 -12.03
C GLN A 23 7.29 -8.10 -10.76
N ILE A 24 7.58 -6.81 -10.64
CA ILE A 24 8.29 -6.24 -9.50
C ILE A 24 7.49 -5.09 -8.89
N ASN A 25 7.73 -4.82 -7.61
CA ASN A 25 7.17 -3.63 -6.99
C ASN A 25 7.99 -2.41 -7.43
N TRP A 26 7.33 -1.28 -7.65
CA TRP A 26 7.97 -0.04 -8.12
C TRP A 26 9.17 0.39 -7.24
N ASN A 27 9.07 0.25 -5.92
CA ASN A 27 10.13 0.63 -4.99
C ASN A 27 11.33 -0.33 -4.99
N TRP A 28 11.21 -1.50 -5.62
CA TRP A 28 12.35 -2.42 -5.77
C TRP A 28 13.26 -2.04 -6.93
N ILE A 29 12.82 -1.14 -7.82
CA ILE A 29 13.64 -0.67 -8.94
C ILE A 29 14.93 -0.05 -8.41
N THR A 30 14.87 0.86 -7.44
CA THR A 30 16.05 1.48 -6.85
C THR A 30 16.97 0.50 -6.14
N GLN A 31 16.44 -0.61 -5.64
CA GLN A 31 17.19 -1.67 -4.98
C GLN A 31 17.89 -2.61 -5.97
N TYR A 32 17.18 -3.01 -7.04
CA TYR A 32 17.69 -4.00 -7.99
C TYR A 32 18.42 -3.37 -9.17
N ASP A 33 18.12 -2.13 -9.49
CA ASP A 33 18.60 -1.40 -10.68
C ASP A 33 19.16 -0.03 -10.32
N SER A 34 19.96 0.03 -9.28
CA SER A 34 20.56 1.28 -8.78
C SER A 34 21.50 1.95 -9.80
N ASP A 35 22.00 1.19 -10.79
CA ASP A 35 22.92 1.64 -11.83
C ASP A 35 22.35 1.57 -13.26
N GLY A 36 21.05 1.24 -13.40
CA GLY A 36 20.38 1.15 -14.72
C GLY A 36 20.81 -0.04 -15.58
N THR A 37 21.39 -1.11 -14.99
CA THR A 37 21.94 -2.24 -15.75
C THR A 37 21.19 -3.55 -15.59
N THR A 38 20.27 -3.63 -14.62
CA THR A 38 19.50 -4.85 -14.32
C THR A 38 18.29 -5.01 -15.23
N PHE A 39 17.62 -3.91 -15.58
CA PHE A 39 16.46 -3.90 -16.45
C PHE A 39 16.73 -3.19 -17.76
N LEU A 40 16.01 -3.59 -18.82
CA LEU A 40 16.03 -2.86 -20.08
C LEU A 40 15.31 -1.52 -19.94
N ASN A 41 15.88 -0.47 -20.53
CA ASN A 41 15.18 0.81 -20.66
C ASN A 41 14.02 0.66 -21.66
N LEU A 42 12.78 0.68 -21.16
CA LEU A 42 11.58 0.48 -22.00
C LEU A 42 11.35 1.61 -23.00
N ASN A 43 11.95 2.80 -22.81
CA ASN A 43 11.94 3.87 -23.81
C ASN A 43 12.59 3.45 -25.13
N ASP A 44 13.60 2.57 -25.10
CA ASP A 44 14.25 2.05 -26.30
C ASP A 44 13.34 1.11 -27.10
N TYR A 45 12.26 0.65 -26.48
CA TYR A 45 11.25 -0.25 -27.06
C TYR A 45 9.90 0.43 -27.32
N ALA A 46 9.84 1.77 -27.33
CA ALA A 46 8.61 2.54 -27.59
C ALA A 46 7.97 2.28 -28.96
N SER A 47 8.71 1.68 -29.91
CA SER A 47 8.16 1.20 -31.19
C SER A 47 7.37 -0.13 -31.05
N VAL A 48 7.49 -0.81 -29.92
CA VAL A 48 6.84 -2.11 -29.61
C VAL A 48 5.86 -1.98 -28.47
N ILE A 49 6.22 -1.20 -27.44
CA ILE A 49 5.39 -0.94 -26.26
C ILE A 49 4.71 0.42 -26.45
N ASP A 50 3.38 0.45 -26.43
CA ASP A 50 2.62 1.71 -26.46
C ASP A 50 2.62 2.35 -25.06
N LEU A 51 3.61 3.19 -24.79
CA LEU A 51 3.76 3.93 -23.53
C LEU A 51 2.71 5.03 -23.37
N SER A 52 2.03 5.45 -24.45
CA SER A 52 1.02 6.53 -24.40
C SER A 52 -0.26 6.15 -23.65
N GLN A 53 -0.44 4.87 -23.32
CA GLN A 53 -1.57 4.38 -22.53
C GLN A 53 -1.40 4.66 -21.03
N VAL A 54 -0.21 5.07 -20.58
CA VAL A 54 0.11 5.36 -19.19
C VAL A 54 0.51 6.83 -19.05
N ASP A 55 -0.07 7.53 -18.09
CA ASP A 55 0.29 8.92 -17.78
C ASP A 55 1.77 9.01 -17.37
N GLU A 56 2.47 10.04 -17.88
CA GLU A 56 3.89 10.28 -17.63
C GLU A 56 4.23 10.34 -16.12
N LYS A 57 3.31 10.85 -15.31
CA LYS A 57 3.44 10.87 -13.85
C LYS A 57 3.64 9.47 -13.26
N TYR A 58 3.01 8.45 -13.82
CA TYR A 58 3.12 7.08 -13.33
C TYR A 58 4.30 6.33 -13.96
N LEU A 59 4.65 6.66 -15.20
CA LEU A 59 5.89 6.17 -15.81
C LEU A 59 7.10 6.63 -15.00
N SER A 60 7.15 7.90 -14.61
CA SER A 60 8.28 8.46 -13.84
C SER A 60 8.47 7.78 -12.48
N MET A 61 7.43 7.20 -11.88
CA MET A 61 7.56 6.39 -10.66
C MET A 61 8.31 5.07 -10.88
N CYS A 62 8.44 4.62 -12.13
CA CYS A 62 9.11 3.36 -12.50
C CYS A 62 10.46 3.60 -13.19
N GLU A 63 11.03 4.79 -13.04
CA GLU A 63 12.37 5.10 -13.51
C GLU A 63 13.45 4.65 -12.51
N ALA A 64 14.55 4.16 -13.05
CA ALA A 64 15.77 3.91 -12.27
C ALA A 64 16.51 5.24 -12.00
N SER A 65 17.55 5.19 -11.16
CA SER A 65 18.30 6.39 -10.75
C SER A 65 19.01 7.10 -11.89
N ASP A 66 19.25 6.44 -13.00
CA ASP A 66 19.86 6.99 -14.22
C ASP A 66 18.82 7.65 -15.18
N GLY A 67 17.53 7.60 -14.82
CA GLY A 67 16.41 8.10 -15.62
C GLY A 67 15.92 7.12 -16.69
N SER A 68 16.41 5.89 -16.72
CA SER A 68 15.87 4.84 -17.60
C SER A 68 14.52 4.34 -17.08
N LEU A 69 13.54 4.13 -17.98
CA LEU A 69 12.25 3.53 -17.65
C LEU A 69 12.43 2.02 -17.43
N ALA A 70 12.65 1.61 -16.18
CA ALA A 70 12.95 0.24 -15.79
C ALA A 70 11.72 -0.68 -15.74
N GLY A 71 10.51 -0.12 -15.66
CA GLY A 71 9.28 -0.90 -15.59
C GLY A 71 8.06 -0.19 -16.16
N LEU A 72 7.12 -0.98 -16.70
CA LEU A 72 5.81 -0.47 -17.13
C LEU A 72 4.78 -0.68 -16.02
N PRO A 73 4.14 0.37 -15.49
CA PRO A 73 3.11 0.24 -14.46
C PRO A 73 2.00 -0.73 -14.83
N ILE A 74 1.60 -1.60 -13.89
CA ILE A 74 0.47 -2.53 -14.06
C ILE A 74 -0.82 -1.89 -13.56
N SER A 75 -0.76 -1.28 -12.37
CA SER A 75 -1.91 -0.65 -11.73
C SER A 75 -1.49 0.40 -10.72
N MET A 76 -2.42 1.24 -10.35
CA MET A 76 -2.31 2.14 -9.20
C MET A 76 -2.99 1.51 -7.99
N THR A 77 -2.48 1.81 -6.82
CA THR A 77 -3.11 1.46 -5.54
C THR A 77 -3.01 2.64 -4.58
N GLY A 78 -4.00 2.78 -3.72
CA GLY A 78 -4.03 3.78 -2.66
C GLY A 78 -4.34 3.16 -1.32
N ARG A 79 -4.08 3.89 -0.26
CA ARG A 79 -4.52 3.51 1.08
C ARG A 79 -5.78 4.25 1.43
N ILE A 80 -6.74 3.53 2.06
CA ILE A 80 -8.00 4.08 2.51
C ILE A 80 -8.43 3.33 3.78
N PHE A 81 -9.34 3.93 4.53
CA PHE A 81 -9.94 3.26 5.68
C PHE A 81 -11.01 2.27 5.22
N TYR A 82 -11.03 1.13 5.89
CA TYR A 82 -12.10 0.14 5.81
C TYR A 82 -12.62 -0.13 7.23
N TRP A 83 -13.93 -0.29 7.35
CA TRP A 83 -14.58 -0.45 8.62
C TRP A 83 -15.50 -1.67 8.62
N ASP A 84 -15.45 -2.47 9.69
CA ASP A 84 -16.48 -3.46 9.97
C ASP A 84 -17.70 -2.72 10.53
N LYS A 85 -18.62 -2.40 9.64
CA LYS A 85 -19.84 -1.67 9.99
C LYS A 85 -20.66 -2.39 11.04
N THR A 86 -20.65 -3.72 11.04
CA THR A 86 -21.39 -4.54 12.02
C THR A 86 -20.96 -4.21 13.45
N THR A 87 -19.66 -4.20 13.73
CA THR A 87 -19.16 -3.82 15.07
C THR A 87 -19.45 -2.36 15.40
N PHE A 88 -19.30 -1.44 14.44
CA PHE A 88 -19.64 -0.04 14.69
C PHE A 88 -21.11 0.14 15.08
N ASP A 89 -22.03 -0.57 14.42
CA ASP A 89 -23.46 -0.56 14.77
C ASP A 89 -23.71 -1.18 16.16
N GLU A 90 -23.06 -2.28 16.50
CA GLU A 90 -23.16 -2.95 17.81
C GLU A 90 -22.68 -2.06 18.96
N VAL A 91 -21.55 -1.36 18.76
CA VAL A 91 -21.00 -0.41 19.73
C VAL A 91 -21.81 0.89 19.82
N GLY A 92 -22.61 1.19 18.78
CA GLY A 92 -23.36 2.43 18.68
C GLY A 92 -22.47 3.63 18.31
N CYS A 93 -21.49 3.39 17.46
CA CYS A 93 -20.63 4.43 16.88
C CYS A 93 -20.84 4.53 15.37
N GLU A 94 -20.99 5.72 14.86
CA GLU A 94 -21.02 5.95 13.41
C GLU A 94 -19.62 5.85 12.82
N ILE A 95 -19.50 5.48 11.54
CA ILE A 95 -18.23 5.44 10.82
C ILE A 95 -17.58 6.83 10.86
N PRO A 96 -16.36 6.98 11.41
CA PRO A 96 -15.74 8.26 11.62
C PRO A 96 -15.24 8.87 10.31
N THR A 97 -15.48 10.17 10.13
CA THR A 97 -14.95 10.99 9.02
C THR A 97 -13.98 12.08 9.50
N THR A 98 -13.75 12.13 10.82
CA THR A 98 -12.84 13.07 11.47
C THR A 98 -12.00 12.35 12.53
N LEU A 99 -10.81 12.88 12.82
CA LEU A 99 -9.97 12.39 13.92
C LEU A 99 -10.68 12.52 15.26
N ALA A 100 -11.40 13.62 15.47
CA ALA A 100 -12.19 13.81 16.69
C ALA A 100 -13.23 12.72 16.86
N ALA A 101 -14.04 12.43 15.82
CA ALA A 101 -15.02 11.36 15.85
C ALA A 101 -14.37 9.97 16.05
N LEU A 102 -13.21 9.73 15.44
CA LEU A 102 -12.47 8.48 15.62
C LEU A 102 -12.02 8.29 17.09
N LYS A 103 -11.55 9.36 17.75
CA LYS A 103 -11.20 9.32 19.18
C LYS A 103 -12.42 9.12 20.06
N ASP A 104 -13.55 9.75 19.77
CA ASP A 104 -14.81 9.51 20.47
C ASP A 104 -15.29 8.05 20.32
N CYS A 105 -15.06 7.43 19.15
CA CYS A 105 -15.29 6.00 18.96
C CYS A 105 -14.39 5.16 19.87
N GLY A 106 -13.12 5.52 20.04
CA GLY A 106 -12.20 4.82 20.95
C GLY A 106 -12.76 4.70 22.37
N GLU A 107 -13.33 5.77 22.91
CA GLU A 107 -13.99 5.74 24.25
C GLU A 107 -15.20 4.80 24.29
N LYS A 108 -16.03 4.80 23.23
CA LYS A 108 -17.21 3.93 23.15
C LYS A 108 -16.82 2.46 23.00
N PHE A 109 -15.84 2.16 22.15
CA PHE A 109 -15.31 0.82 21.96
C PHE A 109 -14.73 0.27 23.26
N LYS A 110 -13.94 1.07 23.99
CA LYS A 110 -13.41 0.70 25.30
C LYS A 110 -14.52 0.40 26.32
N ALA A 111 -15.59 1.19 26.29
CA ALA A 111 -16.74 0.95 27.18
C ALA A 111 -17.53 -0.31 26.80
N TYR A 112 -17.51 -0.71 25.54
CA TYR A 112 -18.12 -1.94 25.03
C TYR A 112 -17.32 -3.18 25.43
N GLY A 113 -15.96 -3.12 25.25
CA GLY A 113 -15.04 -4.16 25.68
C GLY A 113 -13.59 -3.69 25.59
N ASP A 114 -12.75 -4.07 26.55
CA ASP A 114 -11.35 -3.64 26.62
C ASP A 114 -10.49 -4.15 25.44
N ASP A 115 -10.94 -5.19 24.75
CA ASP A 115 -10.32 -5.82 23.59
C ASP A 115 -10.92 -5.37 22.24
N TYR A 116 -11.88 -4.44 22.28
CA TYR A 116 -12.48 -3.85 21.09
C TYR A 116 -11.83 -2.52 20.73
N TYR A 117 -11.42 -2.38 19.45
CA TYR A 117 -10.77 -1.17 18.94
C TYR A 117 -11.40 -0.74 17.62
N PRO A 118 -11.70 0.55 17.42
CA PRO A 118 -12.27 1.03 16.16
C PRO A 118 -11.30 0.90 14.98
N LEU A 119 -9.98 0.83 15.24
CA LEU A 119 -8.96 0.74 14.20
C LEU A 119 -7.83 -0.18 14.67
N ALA A 120 -7.27 -0.99 13.76
CA ALA A 120 -6.06 -1.76 14.00
C ALA A 120 -5.00 -1.42 12.94
N LEU A 121 -3.77 -1.18 13.38
CA LEU A 121 -2.66 -0.80 12.53
C LEU A 121 -1.42 -1.60 12.91
N GLY A 122 -0.86 -2.36 11.96
CA GLY A 122 0.48 -2.93 12.06
C GLY A 122 1.57 -1.85 12.04
N GLU A 123 2.82 -2.23 12.24
CA GLU A 123 3.95 -1.28 12.26
C GLU A 123 4.03 -0.44 10.98
N TYR A 124 3.93 -1.11 9.83
CA TYR A 124 3.98 -0.44 8.53
C TYR A 124 2.79 0.52 8.32
N ASP A 125 1.59 0.11 8.75
CA ASP A 125 0.38 0.92 8.60
C ASP A 125 0.44 2.17 9.47
N ARG A 126 1.03 2.09 10.66
CA ARG A 126 1.28 3.25 11.55
C ARG A 126 2.22 4.25 10.89
N MET A 127 3.29 3.76 10.25
CA MET A 127 4.22 4.63 9.52
C MET A 127 3.51 5.35 8.37
N ILE A 128 2.74 4.63 7.56
CA ILE A 128 2.02 5.25 6.44
C ILE A 128 0.95 6.23 6.93
N LEU A 129 0.22 5.92 8.00
CA LEU A 129 -0.76 6.84 8.57
C LEU A 129 -0.09 8.09 9.18
N MET A 130 1.07 7.94 9.80
CA MET A 130 1.89 9.06 10.28
C MET A 130 2.32 9.97 9.14
N VAL A 131 2.82 9.40 8.04
CA VAL A 131 3.22 10.18 6.85
C VAL A 131 2.01 10.91 6.28
N TYR A 132 0.87 10.24 6.12
CA TYR A 132 -0.37 10.86 5.67
C TYR A 132 -0.82 12.03 6.58
N TYR A 133 -0.71 11.87 7.90
CA TYR A 133 -0.97 12.94 8.86
C TYR A 133 -0.05 14.13 8.62
N LEU A 134 1.26 13.91 8.57
CA LEU A 134 2.26 14.97 8.38
C LEU A 134 2.09 15.70 7.05
N GLU A 135 1.83 14.99 5.97
CA GLU A 135 1.54 15.58 4.67
C GLU A 135 0.23 16.39 4.68
N SER A 136 -0.77 15.93 5.43
CA SER A 136 -2.03 16.68 5.61
C SER A 136 -1.82 17.98 6.39
N VAL A 137 -0.96 17.98 7.39
CA VAL A 137 -0.62 19.17 8.20
C VAL A 137 0.26 20.14 7.43
N TYR A 138 1.34 19.65 6.82
CA TYR A 138 2.40 20.51 6.27
C TYR A 138 2.31 20.72 4.75
N GLY A 139 1.57 19.90 4.02
CA GLY A 139 1.40 20.00 2.56
C GLY A 139 2.68 19.74 1.77
N THR A 140 3.59 18.96 2.34
CA THR A 140 4.90 18.66 1.75
C THR A 140 5.06 17.13 1.69
N ASP A 141 5.52 16.61 0.56
CA ASP A 141 5.80 15.19 0.39
C ASP A 141 6.84 14.71 1.42
N TRP A 142 6.73 13.46 1.86
CA TRP A 142 7.66 12.85 2.81
C TRP A 142 9.12 12.94 2.33
N VAL A 143 9.35 12.62 1.05
CA VAL A 143 10.66 12.64 0.40
C VAL A 143 10.54 13.32 -0.96
N THR A 144 11.55 14.11 -1.33
CA THR A 144 11.72 14.63 -2.69
C THR A 144 13.11 14.25 -3.19
N GLY A 145 13.16 13.42 -4.22
CA GLY A 145 14.42 12.78 -4.65
C GLY A 145 14.98 11.90 -3.52
N ASP A 146 16.17 12.22 -3.04
CA ASP A 146 16.87 11.56 -1.93
C ASP A 146 16.82 12.38 -0.61
N THR A 147 15.99 13.42 -0.57
CA THR A 147 15.92 14.35 0.56
C THR A 147 14.64 14.15 1.35
N LEU A 148 14.78 13.85 2.65
CA LEU A 148 13.68 13.86 3.61
C LEU A 148 13.24 15.30 3.89
N ASN A 149 11.96 15.61 3.68
CA ASN A 149 11.43 16.98 3.77
C ASN A 149 11.00 17.41 5.18
N TYR A 150 11.08 16.52 6.16
CA TYR A 150 10.63 16.79 7.53
C TYR A 150 11.78 16.91 8.52
N THR A 151 11.65 17.87 9.44
CA THR A 151 12.55 18.03 10.56
C THR A 151 12.32 16.95 11.61
N LYS A 152 13.30 16.79 12.52
CA LYS A 152 13.17 15.88 13.66
C LYS A 152 11.90 16.17 14.48
N ASP A 153 11.61 17.45 14.75
CA ASP A 153 10.48 17.86 15.59
C ASP A 153 9.14 17.54 14.92
N GLN A 154 9.03 17.70 13.61
CA GLN A 154 7.85 17.29 12.84
C GLN A 154 7.66 15.77 12.84
N ILE A 155 8.75 15.01 12.75
CA ILE A 155 8.67 13.54 12.86
C ILE A 155 8.22 13.12 14.26
N VAL A 156 8.72 13.78 15.30
CA VAL A 156 8.27 13.55 16.69
C VAL A 156 6.76 13.84 16.82
N GLU A 157 6.27 14.94 16.24
CA GLU A 157 4.83 15.25 16.20
C GLU A 157 4.02 14.11 15.52
N GLY A 158 4.52 13.56 14.41
CA GLY A 158 3.88 12.42 13.76
C GLY A 158 3.85 11.15 14.63
N LEU A 159 4.92 10.88 15.37
CA LEU A 159 4.96 9.78 16.33
C LEU A 159 4.00 10.02 17.52
N GLU A 160 3.93 11.25 18.03
CA GLU A 160 2.98 11.64 19.06
C GLU A 160 1.52 11.54 18.59
N PHE A 161 1.25 11.84 17.32
CA PHE A 161 -0.05 11.58 16.71
C PHE A 161 -0.44 10.10 16.81
N ILE A 162 0.45 9.19 16.40
CA ILE A 162 0.19 7.73 16.51
C ILE A 162 0.01 7.32 17.98
N GLN A 163 0.86 7.81 18.89
CA GLN A 163 0.71 7.55 20.32
C GLN A 163 -0.64 8.03 20.84
N SER A 164 -1.10 9.20 20.38
CA SER A 164 -2.41 9.72 20.79
C SER A 164 -3.60 8.84 20.38
N LEU A 165 -3.46 8.02 19.34
CA LEU A 165 -4.46 7.04 18.96
C LEU A 165 -4.47 5.84 19.92
N GLU A 166 -3.31 5.38 20.37
CA GLU A 166 -3.22 4.36 21.43
C GLU A 166 -3.82 4.87 22.74
N ASP A 167 -3.43 6.06 23.18
CA ASP A 167 -3.89 6.68 24.41
C ASP A 167 -5.42 6.88 24.45
N ALA A 168 -6.00 7.18 23.29
CA ALA A 168 -7.45 7.32 23.12
C ALA A 168 -8.18 5.99 22.86
N HIS A 169 -7.51 4.85 23.02
CA HIS A 169 -8.07 3.53 22.72
C HIS A 169 -8.61 3.38 21.29
N VAL A 170 -8.04 4.12 20.35
CA VAL A 170 -8.39 4.00 18.92
C VAL A 170 -7.71 2.78 18.30
N ILE A 171 -6.46 2.56 18.66
CA ILE A 171 -5.67 1.43 18.17
C ILE A 171 -5.08 0.62 19.34
N PRO A 172 -4.98 -0.72 19.21
CA PRO A 172 -4.24 -1.53 20.17
C PRO A 172 -2.74 -1.22 20.06
N SER A 173 -1.98 -1.45 21.11
CA SER A 173 -0.53 -1.30 21.06
C SER A 173 0.13 -2.30 20.07
N ILE A 174 1.32 -1.98 19.57
CA ILE A 174 2.10 -2.94 18.74
C ILE A 174 2.34 -4.24 19.50
N ALA A 175 2.62 -4.16 20.80
CA ALA A 175 2.83 -5.35 21.62
C ALA A 175 1.56 -6.21 21.72
N THR A 176 0.38 -5.60 21.75
CA THR A 176 -0.91 -6.32 21.74
C THR A 176 -1.08 -7.06 20.41
N ILE A 177 -0.95 -6.36 19.27
CA ILE A 177 -1.07 -6.98 17.93
C ILE A 177 -0.03 -8.10 17.73
N ALA A 178 1.21 -7.89 18.14
CA ALA A 178 2.24 -8.93 18.06
C ALA A 178 1.93 -10.13 18.98
N GLY A 179 1.30 -9.88 20.12
CA GLY A 179 0.85 -10.91 21.06
C GLY A 179 -0.26 -11.79 20.51
N ASP A 180 -1.06 -11.30 19.57
CA ASP A 180 -2.12 -12.07 18.91
C ASP A 180 -1.56 -13.21 18.01
N GLY A 181 -0.27 -13.13 17.64
CA GLY A 181 0.45 -14.20 16.95
C GLY A 181 0.07 -14.44 15.48
N ALA A 182 -0.73 -13.58 14.88
CA ALA A 182 -1.08 -13.66 13.47
C ALA A 182 0.03 -13.08 12.58
N ALA A 183 0.27 -13.69 11.41
CA ALA A 183 1.27 -13.21 10.45
C ALA A 183 0.85 -11.91 9.74
N SER A 184 -0.46 -11.65 9.65
CA SER A 184 -1.04 -10.44 9.05
C SER A 184 -2.40 -10.15 9.67
N LEU A 185 -2.88 -8.90 9.58
CA LEU A 185 -4.15 -8.51 10.19
C LEU A 185 -5.37 -9.28 9.65
N ASP A 186 -5.40 -9.64 8.38
CA ASP A 186 -6.47 -10.46 7.80
C ASP A 186 -6.54 -11.89 8.37
N GLN A 187 -5.45 -12.37 9.01
CA GLN A 187 -5.38 -13.67 9.68
C GLN A 187 -5.52 -13.54 11.20
N ASN A 188 -5.66 -12.33 11.70
CA ASN A 188 -5.81 -12.05 13.12
C ASN A 188 -7.25 -12.38 13.56
N GLN A 189 -7.40 -13.20 14.62
CA GLN A 189 -8.71 -13.59 15.11
C GLN A 189 -9.55 -12.39 15.56
N ASN A 190 -8.94 -11.37 16.14
CA ASN A 190 -9.63 -10.15 16.54
C ASN A 190 -10.20 -9.35 15.34
N TRP A 191 -9.54 -9.42 14.14
CA TRP A 191 -10.13 -8.90 12.91
C TRP A 191 -11.30 -9.76 12.45
N ILE A 192 -11.12 -11.09 12.42
CA ILE A 192 -12.12 -12.04 11.92
C ILE A 192 -13.42 -11.90 12.73
N ASP A 193 -13.30 -11.81 14.04
CA ASP A 193 -14.44 -11.72 14.99
C ASP A 193 -14.98 -10.28 15.15
N GLY A 194 -14.31 -9.28 14.55
CA GLY A 194 -14.70 -7.88 14.58
C GLY A 194 -14.33 -7.11 15.87
N HIS A 195 -13.44 -7.64 16.71
CA HIS A 195 -12.88 -6.87 17.83
C HIS A 195 -12.01 -5.71 17.34
N TYR A 196 -11.31 -5.90 16.24
CA TYR A 196 -10.65 -4.84 15.47
C TYR A 196 -11.58 -4.44 14.33
N ALA A 197 -12.26 -3.31 14.46
CA ALA A 197 -13.35 -2.92 13.58
C ALA A 197 -12.94 -2.02 12.42
N GLY A 198 -11.66 -1.79 12.21
CA GLY A 198 -11.17 -0.95 11.11
C GLY A 198 -9.71 -1.20 10.78
N ILE A 199 -9.35 -0.87 9.55
CA ILE A 199 -7.98 -0.92 9.04
C ILE A 199 -7.73 0.29 8.13
N PHE A 200 -6.44 0.66 7.98
CA PHE A 200 -5.97 1.59 6.96
C PHE A 200 -5.08 0.83 5.99
N GLU A 201 -5.66 0.39 4.87
CA GLU A 201 -5.04 -0.62 4.02
C GLU A 201 -5.17 -0.27 2.53
N TRP A 202 -4.41 -0.98 1.68
CA TRP A 202 -4.45 -0.83 0.23
C TRP A 202 -5.83 -1.21 -0.32
N ASP A 203 -6.32 -0.43 -1.29
CA ASP A 203 -7.57 -0.71 -1.99
C ASP A 203 -7.57 -2.08 -2.69
N SER A 204 -6.41 -2.53 -3.16
CA SER A 204 -6.20 -3.87 -3.70
C SER A 204 -6.38 -5.01 -2.69
N SER A 205 -6.40 -4.71 -1.39
CA SER A 205 -6.55 -5.70 -0.31
C SER A 205 -7.99 -5.81 0.21
N ALA A 206 -8.91 -4.98 -0.25
CA ALA A 206 -10.30 -4.93 0.24
C ALA A 206 -11.01 -6.29 0.22
N SER A 207 -10.91 -7.02 -0.89
CA SER A 207 -11.52 -8.34 -1.04
C SER A 207 -10.95 -9.37 -0.05
N LYS A 208 -9.64 -9.33 0.21
CA LYS A 208 -8.95 -10.21 1.13
C LYS A 208 -9.43 -9.97 2.57
N PHE A 209 -9.49 -8.73 3.00
CA PHE A 209 -9.95 -8.38 4.35
C PHE A 209 -11.45 -8.63 4.53
N GLY A 210 -12.27 -8.33 3.52
CA GLY A 210 -13.70 -8.61 3.58
C GLY A 210 -14.02 -10.11 3.62
N ALA A 211 -13.28 -10.91 2.87
CA ALA A 211 -13.45 -12.37 2.87
C ALA A 211 -12.95 -13.04 4.17
N ALA A 212 -12.10 -12.37 4.94
CA ALA A 212 -11.61 -12.87 6.22
C ALA A 212 -12.58 -12.66 7.38
N LEU A 213 -13.50 -11.69 7.28
CA LEU A 213 -14.49 -11.44 8.32
C LEU A 213 -15.45 -12.63 8.51
N GLU A 214 -15.90 -12.84 9.73
CA GLU A 214 -16.92 -13.84 10.05
C GLU A 214 -18.21 -13.64 9.22
N GLU A 215 -18.88 -14.72 8.90
CA GLU A 215 -20.11 -14.69 8.10
C GLU A 215 -21.19 -13.76 8.70
N GLY A 216 -21.70 -12.86 7.89
CA GLY A 216 -22.70 -11.88 8.28
C GLY A 216 -22.17 -10.51 8.66
N ARG A 217 -20.84 -10.32 8.72
CA ARG A 217 -20.23 -9.01 8.94
C ARG A 217 -20.15 -8.20 7.64
N GLU A 218 -20.27 -6.90 7.75
CA GLU A 218 -20.29 -5.96 6.62
C GLU A 218 -19.03 -5.08 6.63
N LEU A 219 -18.15 -5.28 5.61
CA LEU A 219 -17.04 -4.38 5.35
C LEU A 219 -17.50 -3.19 4.51
N VAL A 220 -17.24 -1.98 4.96
CA VAL A 220 -17.51 -0.75 4.21
C VAL A 220 -16.24 0.06 3.97
N VAL A 221 -16.21 0.76 2.84
CA VAL A 221 -15.13 1.72 2.53
C VAL A 221 -15.39 3.01 3.30
N GLY A 222 -14.36 3.52 3.97
CA GLY A 222 -14.40 4.80 4.67
C GLY A 222 -13.84 5.94 3.84
N ASP A 223 -14.10 7.15 4.28
CA ASP A 223 -13.48 8.36 3.75
C ASP A 223 -12.17 8.67 4.50
N TYR A 224 -11.34 9.53 3.92
CA TYR A 224 -10.22 10.14 4.63
C TYR A 224 -10.71 11.07 5.74
N LEU A 225 -9.96 11.13 6.85
CA LEU A 225 -10.27 12.04 7.95
C LEU A 225 -10.08 13.49 7.51
N THR A 226 -11.10 14.33 7.73
CA THR A 226 -11.17 15.68 7.15
C THR A 226 -10.57 16.76 8.03
N ASP A 227 -10.17 16.44 9.28
CA ASP A 227 -9.64 17.38 10.29
C ASP A 227 -8.17 17.13 10.67
N LEU A 228 -7.41 16.41 9.83
CA LEU A 228 -5.97 16.19 10.09
C LEU A 228 -5.13 17.44 9.79
N GLY A 229 -5.50 18.22 8.76
CA GLY A 229 -4.82 19.43 8.34
C GLY A 229 -5.50 20.09 7.16
N ASP A 230 -4.92 21.21 6.68
CA ASP A 230 -5.51 22.00 5.58
C ASP A 230 -5.27 21.39 4.20
N ASN A 231 -4.32 20.46 4.08
CA ASN A 231 -3.96 19.85 2.83
C ASN A 231 -4.76 18.55 2.64
N LYS A 232 -5.45 18.48 1.51
CA LYS A 232 -6.20 17.29 1.15
C LYS A 232 -5.30 16.39 0.30
N GLY A 233 -5.12 15.19 0.76
CA GLY A 233 -4.35 14.21 0.05
C GLY A 233 -4.90 12.81 0.30
N GLY A 234 -4.26 11.88 -0.28
CA GLY A 234 -4.40 10.46 -0.04
C GLY A 234 -3.08 9.84 -0.42
N TYR A 235 -2.86 8.63 -0.02
CA TYR A 235 -1.66 7.91 -0.38
C TYR A 235 -1.95 7.02 -1.59
N ALA A 236 -1.33 7.35 -2.74
CA ALA A 236 -1.44 6.56 -3.96
C ALA A 236 -0.05 6.34 -4.58
N LYS A 237 0.17 5.14 -5.11
CA LYS A 237 1.41 4.76 -5.79
C LYS A 237 1.14 3.79 -6.94
N VAL A 238 2.13 3.61 -7.82
CA VAL A 238 2.16 2.44 -8.69
C VAL A 238 2.22 1.18 -7.81
N SER A 239 1.36 0.21 -8.06
CA SER A 239 1.35 -1.04 -7.29
C SER A 239 2.53 -1.91 -7.69
N MET A 240 2.49 -2.40 -8.92
CA MET A 240 3.51 -3.27 -9.51
C MET A 240 3.83 -2.77 -10.91
N CYS A 241 4.95 -3.20 -11.45
CA CYS A 241 5.33 -2.96 -12.84
C CYS A 241 5.89 -4.22 -13.51
N TRP A 242 5.79 -4.26 -14.84
CA TRP A 242 6.45 -5.25 -15.68
C TRP A 242 7.85 -4.76 -16.03
N ALA A 243 8.89 -5.47 -15.59
CA ALA A 243 10.28 -5.18 -15.90
C ALA A 243 10.88 -6.29 -16.76
N ILE A 244 11.74 -5.92 -17.71
CA ILE A 244 12.43 -6.85 -18.61
C ILE A 244 13.88 -6.95 -18.15
N ASN A 245 14.33 -8.19 -17.88
CA ASN A 245 15.70 -8.46 -17.50
C ASN A 245 16.67 -8.05 -18.62
N ALA A 246 17.67 -7.22 -18.32
CA ALA A 246 18.66 -6.77 -19.30
C ALA A 246 19.51 -7.91 -19.89
N GLN A 247 19.58 -9.06 -19.20
CA GLN A 247 20.31 -10.25 -19.67
C GLN A 247 19.47 -11.17 -20.59
N THR A 248 18.23 -10.77 -20.94
CA THR A 248 17.39 -11.58 -21.83
C THR A 248 18.03 -11.77 -23.21
N ALA A 249 17.95 -12.98 -23.75
CA ALA A 249 18.30 -13.26 -25.13
C ALA A 249 17.23 -12.84 -26.15
N HIS A 250 16.04 -12.44 -25.65
CA HIS A 250 14.82 -12.19 -26.44
C HIS A 250 14.18 -10.83 -26.11
N PRO A 251 14.92 -9.70 -26.17
CA PRO A 251 14.43 -8.41 -25.67
C PRO A 251 13.20 -7.91 -26.42
N LYS A 252 13.11 -8.14 -27.72
CA LYS A 252 11.96 -7.71 -28.53
C LYS A 252 10.71 -8.52 -28.21
N GLU A 253 10.83 -9.82 -28.08
CA GLU A 253 9.73 -10.72 -27.72
C GLU A 253 9.24 -10.44 -26.29
N ALA A 254 10.15 -10.16 -25.37
CA ALA A 254 9.82 -9.73 -24.02
C ALA A 254 9.05 -8.40 -24.02
N ALA A 255 9.48 -7.43 -24.84
CA ALA A 255 8.76 -6.15 -25.00
C ALA A 255 7.35 -6.36 -25.61
N MET A 256 7.21 -7.27 -26.59
CA MET A 256 5.90 -7.62 -27.16
C MET A 256 4.98 -8.26 -26.11
N LEU A 257 5.52 -9.13 -25.24
CA LEU A 257 4.76 -9.71 -24.13
C LEU A 257 4.32 -8.64 -23.13
N VAL A 258 5.21 -7.74 -22.73
CA VAL A 258 4.88 -6.63 -21.81
C VAL A 258 3.78 -5.75 -22.42
N ASN A 259 3.89 -5.38 -23.70
CA ASN A 259 2.86 -4.61 -24.39
C ASN A 259 1.50 -5.35 -24.44
N TYR A 260 1.52 -6.66 -24.69
CA TYR A 260 0.30 -7.46 -24.67
C TYR A 260 -0.34 -7.47 -23.28
N LEU A 261 0.44 -7.75 -22.23
CA LEU A 261 -0.06 -7.81 -20.85
C LEU A 261 -0.62 -6.48 -20.36
N ALA A 262 0.00 -5.36 -20.77
CA ALA A 262 -0.38 -4.03 -20.28
C ALA A 262 -1.49 -3.37 -21.11
N ASN A 263 -1.50 -3.57 -22.44
CA ASN A 263 -2.29 -2.75 -23.36
C ASN A 263 -3.34 -3.54 -24.17
N ASN A 264 -3.46 -4.85 -23.94
CA ASN A 264 -4.40 -5.69 -24.67
C ASN A 264 -5.63 -6.04 -23.84
N GLU A 265 -6.83 -5.80 -24.39
CA GLU A 265 -8.10 -6.07 -23.70
C GLU A 265 -8.28 -7.56 -23.34
N GLU A 266 -7.87 -8.48 -24.21
CA GLU A 266 -7.95 -9.90 -23.93
C GLU A 266 -7.05 -10.31 -22.75
N ALA A 267 -5.82 -9.75 -22.71
CA ALA A 267 -4.92 -9.96 -21.59
C ALA A 267 -5.51 -9.42 -20.28
N ALA A 268 -6.11 -8.23 -20.32
CA ALA A 268 -6.77 -7.65 -19.15
C ALA A 268 -7.93 -8.53 -18.64
N GLN A 269 -8.74 -9.09 -19.54
CA GLN A 269 -9.83 -10.01 -19.18
C GLN A 269 -9.30 -11.30 -18.54
N ILE A 270 -8.22 -11.87 -19.09
CA ILE A 270 -7.60 -13.07 -18.51
C ILE A 270 -7.05 -12.78 -17.11
N LEU A 271 -6.30 -11.68 -16.95
CA LEU A 271 -5.70 -11.30 -15.66
C LEU A 271 -6.75 -10.97 -14.60
N ALA A 272 -7.91 -10.43 -14.99
CA ALA A 272 -8.99 -10.10 -14.07
C ALA A 272 -9.81 -11.33 -13.61
N SER A 273 -9.67 -12.48 -14.30
CA SER A 273 -10.41 -13.71 -13.99
C SER A 273 -9.65 -14.65 -13.05
N GLU A 274 -8.38 -14.40 -12.78
CA GLU A 274 -7.51 -15.18 -11.87
C GLU A 274 -7.51 -14.62 -10.45
#